data_91445815fc5b141927a8f3201ca53eb9
#
_entry.id   91445815fc5b141927a8f3201ca53eb9
#
_cell.length_a   1.000
_cell.length_b   1.000
_cell.length_c   1.000
_cell.angle_alpha   90.00
_cell.angle_beta   90.00
_cell.angle_gamma   90.00
#
_symmetry.space_group_name_H-M   'P 1'
#
loop_
_entity.id
_entity.type
_entity.pdbx_description
1 polymer ?
#
loop_
_entity_poly.entity_id
_entity_poly.type
_entity_poly.pdbx_seq_one_letter_code
_entity_poly.pdbx_strand_id
1 'polypeptide(L)'
;VKQEKSVTTELTYLAATLVLALVQIFLPAFARTREFGLSWNAGARDETPEAKSPVVGRLERAQANLFETLPLFIGAVLIAQMADRTGALTAWGAGLYFWARVAYIPLYALGVPYIRSLVWLVSLAGLALCLLALFIRV
;
A
#
# COMPACT_ATOMS: atom_id res chain seq x y z
N VAL A 1 -23.60 -9.81 -28.11
CA VAL A 1 -22.79 -10.55 -27.13
C VAL A 1 -21.99 -9.54 -26.32
N LYS A 2 -22.31 -9.44 -25.04
CA LYS A 2 -21.57 -8.56 -24.12
C LYS A 2 -20.16 -9.14 -23.97
N GLN A 3 -19.17 -8.50 -24.55
CA GLN A 3 -17.78 -8.90 -24.36
C GLN A 3 -17.45 -8.66 -22.87
N GLU A 4 -17.25 -9.74 -22.15
CA GLU A 4 -16.80 -9.71 -20.77
C GLU A 4 -15.40 -9.07 -20.76
N LYS A 5 -15.31 -7.83 -20.26
CA LYS A 5 -14.01 -7.14 -20.14
C LYS A 5 -13.20 -7.87 -19.09
N SER A 6 -12.17 -8.57 -19.51
CA SER A 6 -11.20 -9.15 -18.59
C SER A 6 -10.52 -8.03 -17.78
N VAL A 7 -10.30 -8.30 -16.50
CA VAL A 7 -9.56 -7.38 -15.62
C VAL A 7 -8.10 -7.32 -16.08
N THR A 8 -7.59 -6.14 -16.35
CA THR A 8 -6.20 -5.95 -16.76
C THR A 8 -5.23 -6.25 -15.62
N THR A 9 -3.95 -6.47 -15.95
CA THR A 9 -2.89 -6.67 -14.96
C THR A 9 -2.82 -5.50 -13.98
N GLU A 10 -2.91 -4.27 -14.48
CA GLU A 10 -2.89 -3.05 -13.68
C GLU A 10 -4.07 -2.99 -12.71
N LEU A 11 -5.27 -3.28 -13.15
CA LEU A 11 -6.46 -3.31 -12.29
C LEU A 11 -6.38 -4.44 -11.26
N THR A 12 -5.80 -5.58 -11.62
CA THR A 12 -5.56 -6.68 -10.69
C THR A 12 -4.61 -6.26 -9.56
N TYR A 13 -3.50 -5.59 -9.89
CA TYR A 13 -2.59 -5.06 -8.88
C TYR A 13 -3.22 -3.93 -8.06
N LEU A 14 -4.05 -3.09 -8.67
CA LEU A 14 -4.80 -2.08 -7.93
C LEU A 14 -5.74 -2.73 -6.91
N ALA A 15 -6.53 -3.72 -7.34
CA ALA A 15 -7.43 -4.46 -6.45
C ALA A 15 -6.65 -5.14 -5.31
N ALA A 16 -5.53 -5.80 -5.63
CA ALA A 16 -4.65 -6.42 -4.64
C ALA A 16 -4.07 -5.38 -3.66
N THR A 17 -3.73 -4.19 -4.14
CA THR A 17 -3.25 -3.09 -3.29
C THR A 17 -4.35 -2.58 -2.36
N LEU A 18 -5.60 -2.52 -2.80
CA LEU A 18 -6.72 -2.15 -1.93
C LEU A 18 -6.95 -3.19 -0.83
N VAL A 19 -6.81 -4.48 -1.14
CA VAL A 19 -6.82 -5.54 -0.14
C VAL A 19 -5.67 -5.37 0.85
N LEU A 20 -4.47 -5.07 0.35
CA LEU A 20 -3.30 -4.79 1.18
C LEU A 20 -3.54 -3.59 2.11
N ALA A 21 -4.16 -2.54 1.61
CA ALA A 21 -4.51 -1.37 2.41
C ALA A 21 -5.49 -1.73 3.53
N LEU A 22 -6.48 -2.56 3.25
CA LEU A 22 -7.40 -3.06 4.25
C LEU A 22 -6.68 -3.90 5.32
N VAL A 23 -5.79 -4.80 4.91
CA VAL A 23 -4.95 -5.57 5.83
C VAL A 23 -4.12 -4.64 6.73
N GLN A 24 -3.54 -3.58 6.17
CA GLN A 24 -2.76 -2.61 6.94
C GLN A 24 -3.60 -1.73 7.88
N ILE A 25 -4.89 -1.62 7.68
CA ILE A 25 -5.79 -1.02 8.66
C ILE A 25 -5.95 -1.95 9.88
N PHE A 26 -6.12 -3.25 9.65
CA PHE A 26 -6.34 -4.22 10.71
C PHE A 26 -5.07 -4.58 11.50
N LEU A 27 -3.90 -4.59 10.86
CA LEU A 27 -2.64 -4.98 11.53
C LEU A 27 -2.34 -4.11 12.77
N PRO A 28 -2.25 -2.77 12.66
CA PRO A 28 -2.01 -1.94 13.84
C PRO A 28 -3.19 -1.94 14.81
N ALA A 29 -4.42 -2.06 14.32
CA ALA A 29 -5.60 -2.17 15.18
C ALA A 29 -5.56 -3.44 16.04
N PHE A 30 -5.21 -4.56 15.44
CA PHE A 30 -5.04 -5.83 16.14
C PHE A 30 -3.87 -5.76 17.15
N ALA A 31 -2.74 -5.20 16.75
CA ALA A 31 -1.57 -5.04 17.61
C ALA A 31 -1.88 -4.15 18.82
N ARG A 32 -2.59 -3.04 18.63
CA ARG A 32 -3.05 -2.18 19.74
C ARG A 32 -3.99 -2.91 20.68
N THR A 33 -4.97 -3.62 20.14
CA THR A 33 -5.93 -4.38 20.94
C THR A 33 -5.24 -5.43 21.76
N ARG A 34 -4.26 -6.12 21.19
CA ARG A 34 -3.46 -7.14 21.89
C ARG A 34 -2.61 -6.53 23.01
N GLU A 35 -2.07 -5.35 22.80
CA GLU A 35 -1.17 -4.69 23.76
C GLU A 35 -1.92 -3.92 24.86
N PHE A 36 -2.95 -3.17 24.48
CA PHE A 36 -3.69 -2.27 25.39
C PHE A 36 -4.98 -2.86 25.93
N GLY A 37 -5.47 -3.94 25.35
CA GLY A 37 -6.69 -4.62 25.76
C GLY A 37 -7.93 -4.17 25.00
N LEU A 38 -8.91 -5.06 24.97
CA LEU A 38 -10.17 -4.85 24.24
C LEU A 38 -11.00 -3.71 24.85
N SER A 39 -11.03 -3.58 26.18
CA SER A 39 -11.75 -2.52 26.87
C SER A 39 -11.22 -1.13 26.54
N TRP A 40 -9.90 -0.98 26.43
CA TRP A 40 -9.30 0.26 25.98
C TRP A 40 -9.66 0.57 24.53
N ASN A 41 -9.58 -0.43 23.66
CA ASN A 41 -9.88 -0.28 22.23
C ASN A 41 -11.34 0.10 21.98
N ALA A 42 -12.28 -0.47 22.73
CA ALA A 42 -13.70 -0.18 22.64
C ALA A 42 -14.12 1.12 23.35
N GLY A 43 -13.28 1.64 24.26
CA GLY A 43 -13.56 2.83 25.05
C GLY A 43 -13.26 4.14 24.31
N ALA A 44 -13.31 5.26 25.06
CA ALA A 44 -13.09 6.59 24.52
C ALA A 44 -11.64 6.88 24.12
N ARG A 45 -10.68 6.09 24.62
CA ARG A 45 -9.24 6.22 24.35
C ARG A 45 -8.63 7.55 24.74
N ASP A 46 -9.22 8.22 25.74
CA ASP A 46 -8.76 9.53 26.21
C ASP A 46 -7.34 9.48 26.79
N GLU A 47 -7.00 8.35 27.40
CA GLU A 47 -5.65 8.05 27.88
C GLU A 47 -5.05 6.94 27.04
N THR A 48 -3.87 7.19 26.45
CA THR A 48 -3.12 6.17 25.71
C THR A 48 -2.06 5.58 26.63
N PRO A 49 -2.13 4.29 26.98
CA PRO A 49 -1.11 3.63 27.75
C PRO A 49 0.25 3.66 27.05
N GLU A 50 1.33 3.64 27.82
CA GLU A 50 2.67 3.53 27.23
C GLU A 50 2.84 2.20 26.52
N ALA A 51 3.28 2.26 25.26
CA ALA A 51 3.48 1.07 24.46
C ALA A 51 4.67 0.25 24.98
N LYS A 52 4.45 -1.03 25.28
CA LYS A 52 5.48 -1.96 25.74
C LYS A 52 6.40 -2.43 24.62
N SER A 53 5.90 -2.39 23.37
CA SER A 53 6.59 -2.86 22.17
C SER A 53 6.57 -1.78 21.09
N PRO A 54 7.65 -1.62 20.32
CA PRO A 54 7.68 -0.66 19.20
C PRO A 54 6.85 -1.12 18.00
N VAL A 55 6.32 -2.33 17.97
CA VAL A 55 5.62 -2.92 16.81
C VAL A 55 4.36 -2.15 16.46
N VAL A 56 3.55 -1.74 17.45
CA VAL A 56 2.33 -0.97 17.20
C VAL A 56 2.66 0.30 16.41
N GLY A 57 3.58 1.11 16.88
CA GLY A 57 3.98 2.35 16.23
C GLY A 57 4.60 2.12 14.84
N ARG A 58 5.35 1.04 14.68
CA ARG A 58 5.91 0.67 13.37
C ARG A 58 4.83 0.30 12.37
N LEU A 59 3.83 -0.49 12.77
CA LEU A 59 2.69 -0.85 11.90
C LEU A 59 1.84 0.37 11.55
N GLU A 60 1.63 1.28 12.49
CA GLU A 60 0.92 2.55 12.23
C GLU A 60 1.66 3.43 11.22
N ARG A 61 2.97 3.56 11.35
CA ARG A 61 3.79 4.32 10.39
C ARG A 61 3.85 3.66 9.02
N ALA A 62 3.89 2.32 8.96
CA ALA A 62 3.83 1.61 7.69
C ALA A 62 2.50 1.84 6.96
N GLN A 63 1.39 1.80 7.71
CA GLN A 63 0.07 2.13 7.19
C GLN A 63 0.01 3.57 6.68
N ALA A 64 0.42 4.55 7.49
CA ALA A 64 0.41 5.97 7.11
C ALA A 64 1.24 6.19 5.84
N ASN A 65 2.38 5.55 5.72
CA ASN A 65 3.24 5.65 4.55
C ASN A 65 2.60 5.09 3.27
N LEU A 66 1.88 3.97 3.35
CA LEU A 66 1.10 3.47 2.22
C LEU A 66 0.02 4.49 1.81
N PHE A 67 -0.73 5.00 2.77
CA PHE A 67 -1.85 5.91 2.50
C PHE A 67 -1.41 7.26 1.92
N GLU A 68 -0.17 7.68 2.09
CA GLU A 68 0.38 8.88 1.43
C GLU A 68 0.45 8.72 -0.09
N THR A 69 0.82 7.55 -0.59
CA THR A 69 0.99 7.30 -2.02
C THR A 69 -0.18 6.58 -2.67
N LEU A 70 -1.04 5.95 -1.90
CA LEU A 70 -2.16 5.15 -2.40
C LEU A 70 -3.10 5.94 -3.33
N PRO A 71 -3.53 7.17 -3.00
CA PRO A 71 -4.37 7.94 -3.91
C PRO A 71 -3.71 8.21 -5.25
N LEU A 72 -2.39 8.46 -5.25
CA LEU A 72 -1.61 8.67 -6.47
C LEU A 72 -1.57 7.41 -7.33
N PHE A 73 -1.38 6.26 -6.70
CA PHE A 73 -1.37 4.97 -7.40
C PHE A 73 -2.75 4.64 -7.98
N ILE A 74 -3.81 4.81 -7.19
CA ILE A 74 -5.20 4.61 -7.64
C ILE A 74 -5.47 5.50 -8.85
N GLY A 75 -5.18 6.80 -8.75
CA GLY A 75 -5.41 7.76 -9.82
C GLY A 75 -4.62 7.43 -11.08
N ALA A 76 -3.34 7.10 -10.95
CA ALA A 76 -2.49 6.75 -12.09
C ALA A 76 -2.99 5.52 -12.85
N VAL A 77 -3.34 4.45 -12.13
CA VAL A 77 -3.85 3.20 -12.75
C VAL A 77 -5.21 3.46 -13.43
N LEU A 78 -6.12 4.14 -12.78
CA LEU A 78 -7.44 4.41 -13.34
C LEU A 78 -7.36 5.32 -14.57
N ILE A 79 -6.54 6.38 -14.55
CA ILE A 79 -6.33 7.24 -15.71
C ILE A 79 -5.74 6.45 -16.87
N ALA A 80 -4.71 5.63 -16.62
CA ALA A 80 -4.11 4.79 -17.65
C ALA A 80 -5.13 3.84 -18.28
N GLN A 81 -5.99 3.25 -17.46
CA GLN A 81 -7.04 2.35 -17.93
C GLN A 81 -8.10 3.10 -18.77
N MET A 82 -8.55 4.25 -18.31
CA MET A 82 -9.59 5.04 -19.00
C MET A 82 -9.09 5.70 -20.28
N ALA A 83 -7.80 6.05 -20.33
CA ALA A 83 -7.17 6.70 -21.49
C ALA A 83 -6.53 5.72 -22.48
N ASP A 84 -6.72 4.42 -22.30
CA ASP A 84 -6.07 3.36 -23.09
C ASP A 84 -4.54 3.52 -23.13
N ARG A 85 -3.94 3.85 -21.97
CA ARG A 85 -2.50 4.03 -21.76
C ARG A 85 -1.84 2.89 -21.00
N THR A 86 -2.54 1.76 -20.88
CA THR A 86 -1.99 0.56 -20.26
C THR A 86 -1.02 -0.15 -21.20
N GLY A 87 0.00 -0.76 -20.65
CA GLY A 87 1.02 -1.48 -21.40
C GLY A 87 2.13 -2.00 -20.48
N ALA A 88 3.30 -2.26 -21.05
CA ALA A 88 4.42 -2.81 -20.29
C ALA A 88 4.85 -1.91 -19.12
N LEU A 89 4.92 -0.60 -19.33
CA LEU A 89 5.29 0.36 -18.26
C LEU A 89 4.33 0.34 -17.09
N THR A 90 3.03 0.36 -17.36
CA THR A 90 2.01 0.36 -16.30
C THR A 90 1.91 -0.99 -15.61
N ALA A 91 2.04 -2.10 -16.33
CA ALA A 91 2.04 -3.45 -15.76
C ALA A 91 3.24 -3.67 -14.82
N TRP A 92 4.45 -3.34 -15.25
CA TRP A 92 5.64 -3.40 -14.42
C TRP A 92 5.58 -2.40 -13.26
N GLY A 93 5.13 -1.18 -13.53
CA GLY A 93 4.99 -0.14 -12.50
C GLY A 93 4.03 -0.56 -11.39
N ALA A 94 2.86 -1.08 -11.75
CA ALA A 94 1.87 -1.55 -10.79
C ALA A 94 2.37 -2.76 -9.99
N GLY A 95 3.04 -3.69 -10.66
CA GLY A 95 3.65 -4.85 -10.01
C GLY A 95 4.74 -4.48 -9.03
N LEU A 96 5.65 -3.59 -9.40
CA LEU A 96 6.72 -3.09 -8.52
C LEU A 96 6.13 -2.36 -7.31
N TYR A 97 5.14 -1.50 -7.51
CA TYR A 97 4.47 -0.81 -6.42
C TYR A 97 3.86 -1.81 -5.44
N PHE A 98 3.04 -2.72 -5.90
CA PHE A 98 2.35 -3.69 -5.04
C PHE A 98 3.33 -4.57 -4.27
N TRP A 99 4.24 -5.25 -4.95
CA TRP A 99 5.16 -6.19 -4.30
C TRP A 99 6.14 -5.51 -3.36
N ALA A 100 6.62 -4.32 -3.69
CA ALA A 100 7.43 -3.54 -2.78
C ALA A 100 6.65 -3.15 -1.52
N ARG A 101 5.37 -2.82 -1.64
CA ARG A 101 4.51 -2.51 -0.49
C ARG A 101 4.21 -3.73 0.37
N VAL A 102 4.06 -4.90 -0.23
CA VAL A 102 3.95 -6.16 0.53
C VAL A 102 5.22 -6.41 1.35
N ALA A 103 6.38 -6.30 0.73
CA ALA A 103 7.67 -6.49 1.41
C ALA A 103 7.95 -5.42 2.47
N TYR A 104 7.45 -4.22 2.31
CA TYR A 104 7.65 -3.09 3.22
C TYR A 104 7.07 -3.35 4.61
N ILE A 105 5.95 -4.06 4.72
CA ILE A 105 5.27 -4.33 5.99
C ILE A 105 6.18 -5.08 6.97
N PRO A 106 6.68 -6.29 6.65
CA PRO A 106 7.53 -7.03 7.58
C PRO A 106 8.87 -6.32 7.83
N LEU A 107 9.43 -5.66 6.84
CA LEU A 107 10.67 -4.91 7.01
C LEU A 107 10.51 -3.75 8.00
N TYR A 108 9.38 -3.05 7.93
CA TYR A 108 9.09 -1.97 8.87
C TYR A 108 8.75 -2.51 10.27
N ALA A 109 7.93 -3.54 10.36
CA ALA A 109 7.53 -4.15 11.62
C ALA A 109 8.74 -4.69 12.41
N LEU A 110 9.71 -5.30 11.71
CA LEU A 110 10.96 -5.80 12.29
C LEU A 110 12.00 -4.69 12.53
N GLY A 111 11.73 -3.48 12.07
CA GLY A 111 12.63 -2.33 12.26
C GLY A 111 13.94 -2.44 11.46
N VAL A 112 13.92 -3.10 10.31
CA VAL A 112 15.09 -3.22 9.44
C VAL A 112 15.40 -1.86 8.78
N PRO A 113 16.57 -1.24 9.05
CA PRO A 113 16.93 0.01 8.42
C PRO A 113 17.43 -0.22 6.99
N TYR A 114 17.66 0.84 6.22
CA TYR A 114 18.22 0.87 4.85
C TYR A 114 17.47 0.03 3.82
N ILE A 115 17.34 -1.29 3.99
CA ILE A 115 16.60 -2.18 3.07
C ILE A 115 15.14 -1.73 2.95
N ARG A 116 14.51 -1.38 4.06
CA ARG A 116 13.18 -0.80 4.07
C ARG A 116 13.09 0.44 3.19
N SER A 117 14.07 1.34 3.29
CA SER A 117 14.11 2.57 2.48
C SER A 117 14.33 2.28 1.01
N LEU A 118 15.15 1.29 0.66
CA LEU A 118 15.33 0.83 -0.72
C LEU A 118 14.04 0.26 -1.29
N VAL A 119 13.33 -0.56 -0.54
CA VAL A 119 12.05 -1.14 -0.95
C VAL A 119 11.00 -0.04 -1.14
N TRP A 120 10.98 0.97 -0.28
CA TRP A 120 10.13 2.14 -0.46
C TRP A 120 10.45 2.88 -1.76
N LEU A 121 11.72 3.10 -2.08
CA LEU A 121 12.14 3.71 -3.35
C LEU A 121 11.70 2.87 -4.55
N VAL A 122 11.75 1.54 -4.47
CA VAL A 122 11.24 0.66 -5.51
C VAL A 122 9.73 0.88 -5.74
N SER A 123 8.97 1.04 -4.66
CA SER A 123 7.53 1.34 -4.78
C SER A 123 7.28 2.69 -5.45
N LEU A 124 8.07 3.71 -5.12
CA LEU A 124 7.98 5.01 -5.79
C LEU A 124 8.39 4.94 -7.25
N ALA A 125 9.39 4.15 -7.59
CA ALA A 125 9.77 3.91 -8.99
C ALA A 125 8.62 3.25 -9.76
N GLY A 126 7.94 2.28 -9.17
CA GLY A 126 6.75 1.66 -9.75
C GLY A 126 5.63 2.67 -10.00
N LEU A 127 5.34 3.52 -9.03
CA LEU A 127 4.37 4.61 -9.17
C LEU A 127 4.80 5.59 -10.28
N ALA A 128 6.07 5.96 -10.33
CA ALA A 128 6.61 6.85 -11.34
C ALA A 128 6.46 6.27 -12.75
N LEU A 129 6.66 4.97 -12.94
CA LEU A 129 6.43 4.30 -14.23
C LEU A 129 4.96 4.40 -14.66
N CYS A 130 4.03 4.19 -13.74
CA CYS A 130 2.61 4.35 -14.02
C CYS A 130 2.28 5.79 -14.43
N LEU A 131 2.82 6.79 -13.72
CA LEU A 131 2.60 8.20 -14.04
C LEU A 131 3.27 8.59 -15.37
N LEU A 132 4.47 8.10 -15.63
CA LEU A 132 5.20 8.39 -16.87
C LEU A 132 4.42 7.91 -18.09
N ALA A 133 3.81 6.74 -18.02
CA ALA A 133 2.99 6.18 -19.10
C ALA A 133 1.80 7.07 -19.48
N LEU A 134 1.35 7.96 -18.60
CA LEU A 134 0.27 8.89 -18.89
C LEU A 134 0.70 10.00 -19.89
N PHE A 135 1.98 10.31 -19.92
CA PHE A 135 2.52 11.43 -20.71
C PHE A 135 3.30 11.00 -21.93
N ILE A 136 3.85 9.79 -21.95
CA ILE A 136 4.59 9.26 -23.10
C ILE A 136 3.78 8.16 -23.79
N ARG A 137 3.86 8.13 -25.13
CA ARG A 137 3.37 7.01 -25.93
C ARG A 137 4.57 6.07 -26.16
N VAL A 138 4.45 4.88 -25.64
CA VAL A 138 5.42 3.80 -25.88
C VAL A 138 4.80 2.81 -26.84
#